data_4d8dcbe52054e7375b78503fba616e6e
#
_entry.id   4d8dcbe52054e7375b78503fba616e6e
#
_cell.length_a   1.000
_cell.length_b   1.000
_cell.length_c   1.000
_cell.angle_alpha   90.00
_cell.angle_beta   90.00
_cell.angle_gamma   90.00
#
_symmetry.space_group_name_H-M   'P 1'
#
loop_
_entity.id
_entity.type
_entity.pdbx_description
1 polymer ?
#
loop_
_entity_poly.entity_id
_entity_poly.type
_entity_poly.pdbx_seq_one_letter_code
_entity_poly.pdbx_strand_id
1 'polypeptide(L)'
;ALRRGLRGALGIAVPATAEFPALCGYKQFIRRLHRLVPVVQKIFERTASFYRSSLYLLDAKPIPVCLPQRHRRVRLLRDDGAYFGKSTKGWFFGFKLHVLATAEKKICRVSLTPANYADRTVAEALTEFLAAQTVIGDLGYRGARLQDELLEENDCLLITKQDARKRNRRLPPVRQRIEAGFSILWHHFIDRVFSRSWIGLWNTILLKLLFFNLFR
;
A
#
# COMPACT_ATOMS: atom_id res chain seq x y z
N ALA A 1 -6.05 26.86 -9.30
CA ALA A 1 -6.55 25.75 -8.47
C ALA A 1 -6.15 24.40 -9.04
N LEU A 2 -6.33 24.15 -10.36
CA LEU A 2 -5.94 22.90 -11.03
C LEU A 2 -4.43 22.62 -10.96
N ARG A 3 -3.60 23.66 -11.10
CA ARG A 3 -2.14 23.54 -11.00
C ARG A 3 -1.65 23.02 -9.64
N ARG A 4 -2.33 23.40 -8.53
CA ARG A 4 -1.99 22.91 -7.17
C ARG A 4 -2.48 21.48 -6.95
N GLY A 5 -3.64 21.11 -7.51
CA GLY A 5 -4.20 19.76 -7.36
C GLY A 5 -3.37 18.68 -8.06
N LEU A 6 -2.93 18.94 -9.30
CA LEU A 6 -2.09 18.01 -10.07
C LEU A 6 -0.69 17.87 -9.48
N ARG A 7 -0.08 18.95 -8.97
CA ARG A 7 1.21 18.89 -8.25
C ARG A 7 1.13 18.03 -6.98
N GLY A 8 0.02 18.10 -6.26
CA GLY A 8 -0.18 17.30 -5.05
C GLY A 8 -0.44 15.82 -5.32
N ALA A 9 -1.07 15.48 -6.45
CA ALA A 9 -1.44 14.11 -6.78
C ALA A 9 -0.30 13.30 -7.42
N LEU A 10 0.53 13.92 -8.24
CA LEU A 10 1.54 13.22 -9.03
C LEU A 10 2.99 13.65 -8.73
N GLY A 11 3.20 14.73 -7.97
CA GLY A 11 4.55 15.25 -7.70
C GLY A 11 5.30 15.79 -8.93
N ILE A 12 4.66 15.81 -10.09
CA ILE A 12 5.24 16.23 -11.36
C ILE A 12 4.83 17.69 -11.65
N ALA A 13 5.79 18.55 -11.87
CA ALA A 13 5.55 19.87 -12.42
C ALA A 13 5.33 19.75 -13.96
N VAL A 14 4.10 19.43 -14.37
CA VAL A 14 3.74 19.46 -15.79
C VAL A 14 3.49 20.93 -16.17
N PRO A 15 4.14 21.50 -17.18
CA PRO A 15 3.73 22.75 -17.80
C PRO A 15 2.41 22.50 -18.54
N ALA A 16 1.30 22.72 -17.83
CA ALA A 16 -0.02 22.19 -18.19
C ALA A 16 -0.71 22.85 -19.39
N THR A 17 -0.12 23.85 -20.02
CA THR A 17 -0.84 24.66 -21.00
C THR A 17 -0.55 24.35 -22.45
N ALA A 18 0.63 23.80 -22.78
CA ALA A 18 0.97 23.45 -24.15
C ALA A 18 0.51 22.02 -24.52
N GLU A 19 0.60 21.08 -23.58
CA GLU A 19 0.28 19.67 -23.83
C GLU A 19 -1.22 19.33 -23.65
N PHE A 20 -1.96 20.15 -22.88
CA PHE A 20 -3.37 19.94 -22.60
C PHE A 20 -4.19 21.22 -22.82
N PRO A 21 -4.48 21.58 -24.09
CA PRO A 21 -5.15 22.83 -24.41
C PRO A 21 -6.58 22.96 -23.90
N ALA A 22 -7.26 21.85 -23.61
CA ALA A 22 -8.65 21.81 -23.18
C ALA A 22 -8.84 21.02 -21.88
N LEU A 23 -8.23 21.48 -20.78
CA LEU A 23 -8.45 20.88 -19.46
C LEU A 23 -9.86 21.19 -18.93
N CYS A 24 -10.58 20.15 -18.56
CA CYS A 24 -11.86 20.32 -17.86
C CYS A 24 -11.66 20.91 -16.46
N GLY A 25 -12.71 21.52 -15.90
CA GLY A 25 -12.67 22.06 -14.53
C GLY A 25 -12.33 20.99 -13.49
N TYR A 26 -11.70 21.38 -12.38
CA TYR A 26 -11.24 20.48 -11.32
C TYR A 26 -12.31 19.48 -10.84
N LYS A 27 -13.54 19.96 -10.59
CA LYS A 27 -14.65 19.09 -10.16
C LYS A 27 -14.97 18.01 -11.19
N GLN A 28 -14.97 18.37 -12.48
CA GLN A 28 -15.23 17.44 -13.57
C GLN A 28 -14.08 16.44 -13.75
N PHE A 29 -12.84 16.90 -13.60
CA PHE A 29 -11.65 16.04 -13.59
C PHE A 29 -11.74 14.98 -12.49
N ILE A 30 -12.03 15.37 -11.24
CA ILE A 30 -12.16 14.42 -10.13
C ILE A 30 -13.30 13.43 -10.35
N ARG A 31 -14.47 13.88 -10.87
CA ARG A 31 -15.58 12.96 -11.18
C ARG A 31 -15.20 11.92 -12.24
N ARG A 32 -14.48 12.34 -13.30
CA ARG A 32 -13.99 11.43 -14.34
C ARG A 32 -12.97 10.45 -13.75
N LEU A 33 -12.05 10.94 -12.94
CA LEU A 33 -11.05 10.13 -12.28
C LEU A 33 -11.69 9.05 -11.37
N HIS A 34 -12.74 9.41 -10.62
CA HIS A 34 -13.47 8.44 -9.79
C HIS A 34 -14.18 7.36 -10.63
N ARG A 35 -14.72 7.70 -11.80
CA ARG A 35 -15.33 6.72 -12.72
C ARG A 35 -14.31 5.74 -13.30
N LEU A 36 -13.05 6.15 -13.39
CA LEU A 36 -11.96 5.31 -13.92
C LEU A 36 -11.36 4.37 -12.87
N VAL A 37 -11.76 4.43 -11.60
CA VAL A 37 -11.21 3.56 -10.55
C VAL A 37 -11.23 2.08 -10.92
N PRO A 38 -12.33 1.48 -11.44
CA PRO A 38 -12.33 0.08 -11.83
C PRO A 38 -11.31 -0.22 -12.95
N VAL A 39 -11.12 0.72 -13.86
CA VAL A 39 -10.14 0.58 -14.96
C VAL A 39 -8.71 0.66 -14.41
N VAL A 40 -8.43 1.63 -13.55
CA VAL A 40 -7.11 1.79 -12.89
C VAL A 40 -6.78 0.55 -12.07
N GLN A 41 -7.76 0.01 -11.34
CA GLN A 41 -7.59 -1.22 -10.58
C GLN A 41 -7.25 -2.41 -11.47
N LYS A 42 -8.00 -2.62 -12.56
CA LYS A 42 -7.70 -3.68 -13.53
C LYS A 42 -6.31 -3.53 -14.17
N ILE A 43 -5.91 -2.30 -14.48
CA ILE A 43 -4.56 -2.03 -15.01
C ILE A 43 -3.50 -2.40 -13.96
N PHE A 44 -3.71 -1.99 -12.70
CA PHE A 44 -2.80 -2.35 -11.62
C PHE A 44 -2.69 -3.86 -11.45
N GLU A 45 -3.81 -4.57 -11.34
CA GLU A 45 -3.86 -6.03 -11.16
C GLU A 45 -3.20 -6.76 -12.34
N ARG A 46 -3.50 -6.34 -13.57
CA ARG A 46 -2.89 -6.92 -14.77
C ARG A 46 -1.39 -6.67 -14.83
N THR A 47 -0.94 -5.46 -14.53
CA THR A 47 0.48 -5.15 -14.51
C THR A 47 1.19 -5.92 -13.40
N ALA A 48 0.59 -5.96 -12.22
CA ALA A 48 1.10 -6.69 -11.07
C ALA A 48 1.21 -8.21 -11.31
N SER A 49 0.31 -8.79 -12.13
CA SER A 49 0.35 -10.22 -12.46
C SER A 49 1.57 -10.67 -13.27
N PHE A 50 2.29 -9.74 -13.89
CA PHE A 50 3.55 -10.04 -14.58
C PHE A 50 4.76 -10.08 -13.65
N TYR A 51 4.67 -9.52 -12.45
CA TYR A 51 5.79 -9.49 -11.51
C TYR A 51 5.86 -10.82 -10.77
N ARG A 52 6.94 -11.56 -11.00
CA ARG A 52 7.24 -12.84 -10.35
C ARG A 52 8.60 -12.78 -9.67
N SER A 53 8.71 -13.37 -8.51
CA SER A 53 9.96 -13.50 -7.75
C SER A 53 9.92 -14.76 -6.90
N SER A 54 11.07 -15.29 -6.52
CA SER A 54 11.16 -16.34 -5.50
C SER A 54 11.06 -15.81 -4.08
N LEU A 55 11.19 -14.47 -3.93
CA LEU A 55 11.21 -13.80 -2.64
C LEU A 55 10.29 -12.59 -2.67
N TYR A 56 9.37 -12.54 -1.71
CA TYR A 56 8.44 -11.43 -1.52
C TYR A 56 8.63 -10.78 -0.16
N LEU A 57 8.23 -9.52 -0.06
CA LEU A 57 8.15 -8.78 1.19
C LEU A 57 6.71 -8.34 1.45
N LEU A 58 6.26 -8.57 2.69
CA LEU A 58 4.97 -8.15 3.20
C LEU A 58 5.18 -7.06 4.26
N ASP A 59 4.61 -5.88 4.03
CA ASP A 59 4.72 -4.72 4.91
C ASP A 59 3.38 -4.01 5.05
N ALA A 60 3.20 -3.30 6.15
CA ALA A 60 2.01 -2.49 6.43
C ALA A 60 2.38 -1.07 6.83
N LYS A 61 1.64 -0.11 6.29
CA LYS A 61 1.86 1.32 6.57
C LYS A 61 0.58 2.02 7.01
N PRO A 62 0.65 2.84 8.07
CA PRO A 62 -0.46 3.69 8.46
C PRO A 62 -0.79 4.73 7.39
N ILE A 63 -2.07 4.90 7.12
CA ILE A 63 -2.67 5.94 6.28
C ILE A 63 -3.56 6.81 7.19
N PRO A 64 -3.01 7.83 7.84
CA PRO A 64 -3.78 8.70 8.72
C PRO A 64 -4.79 9.55 7.93
N VAL A 65 -6.03 9.56 8.39
CA VAL A 65 -7.09 10.44 7.86
C VAL A 65 -7.04 11.80 8.55
N CYS A 66 -6.77 11.80 9.85
CA CYS A 66 -6.62 13.02 10.64
C CYS A 66 -5.71 12.78 11.85
N LEU A 67 -5.33 13.87 12.52
CA LEU A 67 -4.64 13.79 13.79
C LEU A 67 -5.55 13.14 14.86
N PRO A 68 -5.02 12.30 15.77
CA PRO A 68 -5.80 11.61 16.80
C PRO A 68 -6.69 12.54 17.62
N GLN A 69 -6.19 13.72 17.99
CA GLN A 69 -6.95 14.70 18.77
C GLN A 69 -8.17 15.25 18.04
N ARG A 70 -8.18 15.19 16.71
CA ARG A 70 -9.27 15.72 15.87
C ARG A 70 -10.35 14.69 15.55
N HIS A 71 -10.15 13.40 15.86
CA HIS A 71 -11.03 12.30 15.43
C HIS A 71 -12.51 12.52 15.81
N ARG A 72 -12.79 13.09 16.99
CA ARG A 72 -14.17 13.35 17.45
C ARG A 72 -14.92 14.36 16.58
N ARG A 73 -14.17 15.31 15.98
CA ARG A 73 -14.72 16.38 15.14
C ARG A 73 -14.73 16.05 13.66
N VAL A 74 -13.92 15.08 13.25
CA VAL A 74 -13.76 14.68 11.85
C VAL A 74 -14.66 13.49 11.55
N ARG A 75 -15.65 13.69 10.68
CA ARG A 75 -16.54 12.62 10.18
C ARG A 75 -15.96 11.92 8.95
N LEU A 76 -14.84 12.43 8.44
CA LEU A 76 -14.23 12.00 7.20
C LEU A 76 -13.84 10.51 7.27
N LEU A 77 -14.32 9.71 6.30
CA LEU A 77 -14.04 8.28 6.14
C LEU A 77 -14.35 7.40 7.38
N ARG A 78 -15.11 7.94 8.34
CA ARG A 78 -15.51 7.17 9.54
C ARG A 78 -16.48 6.07 9.18
N ASP A 79 -17.49 6.39 8.37
CA ASP A 79 -18.51 5.45 7.91
C ASP A 79 -17.91 4.43 6.91
N ASP A 80 -16.77 4.76 6.30
CA ASP A 80 -15.98 3.89 5.44
C ASP A 80 -15.00 2.99 6.25
N GLY A 81 -15.06 3.01 7.56
CA GLY A 81 -14.29 2.11 8.44
C GLY A 81 -12.98 2.69 8.98
N ALA A 82 -12.71 3.99 8.85
CA ALA A 82 -11.54 4.58 9.50
C ALA A 82 -11.59 4.36 11.03
N TYR A 83 -10.50 3.87 11.61
CA TYR A 83 -10.43 3.53 13.02
C TYR A 83 -9.08 3.88 13.65
N PHE A 84 -8.98 3.75 14.97
CA PHE A 84 -7.73 3.95 15.68
C PHE A 84 -6.77 2.78 15.48
N GLY A 85 -5.51 3.10 15.20
CA GLY A 85 -4.41 2.15 15.19
C GLY A 85 -3.19 2.71 15.89
N LYS A 86 -2.24 1.85 16.18
CA LYS A 86 -0.95 2.21 16.78
C LYS A 86 0.17 1.88 15.78
N SER A 87 1.09 2.81 15.61
CA SER A 87 2.31 2.63 14.84
C SER A 87 3.54 2.93 15.70
N THR A 88 4.72 2.73 15.16
CA THR A 88 5.97 3.13 15.82
C THR A 88 6.04 4.64 16.11
N LYS A 89 5.32 5.46 15.34
CA LYS A 89 5.22 6.92 15.53
C LYS A 89 4.11 7.34 16.51
N GLY A 90 3.37 6.37 17.10
CA GLY A 90 2.27 6.64 18.03
C GLY A 90 0.90 6.28 17.47
N TRP A 91 -0.15 6.80 18.12
CA TRP A 91 -1.54 6.57 17.72
C TRP A 91 -1.91 7.38 16.49
N PHE A 92 -2.74 6.80 15.62
CA PHE A 92 -3.32 7.47 14.46
C PHE A 92 -4.77 7.03 14.26
N PHE A 93 -5.55 7.85 13.55
CA PHE A 93 -6.92 7.53 13.15
C PHE A 93 -6.96 7.43 11.63
N GLY A 94 -7.37 6.28 11.09
CA GLY A 94 -7.39 6.04 9.64
C GLY A 94 -7.37 4.57 9.28
N PHE A 95 -6.53 4.24 8.29
CA PHE A 95 -6.39 2.92 7.69
C PHE A 95 -4.95 2.42 7.76
N LYS A 96 -4.77 1.13 7.49
CA LYS A 96 -3.47 0.53 7.16
C LYS A 96 -3.47 0.07 5.70
N LEU A 97 -2.44 0.43 4.98
CA LEU A 97 -2.15 -0.11 3.66
C LEU A 97 -1.15 -1.25 3.80
N HIS A 98 -1.60 -2.45 3.46
CA HIS A 98 -0.77 -3.64 3.39
C HIS A 98 -0.31 -3.84 1.96
N VAL A 99 0.96 -4.16 1.78
CA VAL A 99 1.60 -4.28 0.47
C VAL A 99 2.43 -5.55 0.41
N LEU A 100 2.21 -6.35 -0.62
CA LEU A 100 3.10 -7.43 -1.01
C LEU A 100 3.91 -6.99 -2.23
N ALA A 101 5.24 -7.06 -2.13
CA ALA A 101 6.15 -6.67 -3.20
C ALA A 101 7.21 -7.73 -3.45
N THR A 102 7.73 -7.80 -4.69
CA THR A 102 8.87 -8.66 -5.05
C THR A 102 10.19 -8.13 -4.50
N ALA A 103 11.23 -8.96 -4.55
CA ALA A 103 12.61 -8.57 -4.21
C ALA A 103 13.11 -7.39 -5.08
N GLU A 104 12.58 -7.23 -6.29
CA GLU A 104 12.86 -6.15 -7.24
C GLU A 104 12.05 -4.89 -6.95
N LYS A 105 11.31 -4.85 -5.83
CA LYS A 105 10.49 -3.72 -5.36
C LYS A 105 9.22 -3.47 -6.19
N LYS A 106 8.76 -4.43 -6.99
CA LYS A 106 7.50 -4.33 -7.72
C LYS A 106 6.35 -4.76 -6.82
N ILE A 107 5.31 -3.94 -6.74
CA ILE A 107 4.14 -4.19 -5.90
C ILE A 107 3.18 -5.12 -6.63
N CYS A 108 2.90 -6.28 -6.02
CA CYS A 108 2.06 -7.32 -6.61
C CYS A 108 0.63 -7.31 -6.08
N ARG A 109 0.47 -7.08 -4.78
CA ARG A 109 -0.85 -7.05 -4.13
C ARG A 109 -0.90 -5.93 -3.10
N VAL A 110 -2.09 -5.41 -2.88
CA VAL A 110 -2.36 -4.39 -1.87
C VAL A 110 -3.72 -4.60 -1.24
N SER A 111 -3.83 -4.28 0.02
CA SER A 111 -5.09 -4.24 0.76
C SER A 111 -5.13 -3.04 1.69
N LEU A 112 -6.29 -2.41 1.82
CA LEU A 112 -6.50 -1.29 2.72
C LEU A 112 -7.52 -1.70 3.78
N THR A 113 -7.11 -1.71 5.05
CA THR A 113 -7.94 -2.13 6.18
C THR A 113 -8.12 -1.00 7.18
N PRO A 114 -9.17 -1.04 8.02
CA PRO A 114 -9.24 -0.21 9.22
C PRO A 114 -7.96 -0.35 10.06
N ALA A 115 -7.54 0.75 10.70
CA ALA A 115 -6.24 0.78 11.40
C ALA A 115 -6.14 -0.17 12.61
N ASN A 116 -7.26 -0.64 13.15
CA ASN A 116 -7.32 -1.60 14.26
C ASN A 116 -7.18 -3.07 13.84
N TYR A 117 -7.26 -3.37 12.54
CA TYR A 117 -7.09 -4.74 12.06
C TYR A 117 -5.66 -5.23 12.32
N ALA A 118 -5.54 -6.50 12.70
CA ALA A 118 -4.24 -7.13 12.86
C ALA A 118 -3.63 -7.42 11.48
N ASP A 119 -2.34 -7.17 11.31
CA ASP A 119 -1.67 -7.32 10.01
C ASP A 119 -1.74 -8.77 9.49
N ARG A 120 -1.71 -9.76 10.39
CA ARG A 120 -1.81 -11.18 10.06
C ARG A 120 -3.11 -11.58 9.37
N THR A 121 -4.24 -10.90 9.65
CA THR A 121 -5.54 -11.26 9.04
C THR A 121 -5.63 -10.95 7.55
N VAL A 122 -4.68 -10.19 7.02
CA VAL A 122 -4.63 -9.79 5.61
C VAL A 122 -3.57 -10.57 4.84
N ALA A 123 -2.66 -11.22 5.55
CA ALA A 123 -1.52 -11.91 4.94
C ALA A 123 -1.95 -13.02 3.98
N GLU A 124 -2.89 -13.86 4.39
CA GLU A 124 -3.43 -14.95 3.59
C GLU A 124 -3.98 -14.45 2.25
N ALA A 125 -4.90 -13.50 2.28
CA ALA A 125 -5.48 -12.92 1.06
C ALA A 125 -4.46 -12.24 0.14
N LEU A 126 -3.37 -11.70 0.70
CA LEU A 126 -2.30 -11.09 -0.09
C LEU A 126 -1.36 -12.12 -0.72
N THR A 127 -1.26 -13.31 -0.13
CA THR A 127 -0.32 -14.36 -0.55
C THR A 127 -1.00 -15.54 -1.24
N GLU A 128 -2.33 -15.61 -1.30
CA GLU A 128 -3.11 -16.71 -1.88
C GLU A 128 -2.70 -17.15 -3.29
N PHE A 129 -2.12 -16.23 -4.09
CA PHE A 129 -1.67 -16.52 -5.47
C PHE A 129 -0.22 -17.01 -5.55
N LEU A 130 0.48 -17.05 -4.42
CA LEU A 130 1.85 -17.54 -4.35
C LEU A 130 1.86 -19.06 -4.23
N ALA A 131 2.88 -19.71 -4.78
CA ALA A 131 3.13 -21.14 -4.65
C ALA A 131 4.63 -21.40 -4.61
N ALA A 132 5.09 -22.06 -3.56
CA ALA A 132 6.50 -22.43 -3.36
C ALA A 132 7.47 -21.21 -3.30
N GLN A 133 7.05 -20.11 -2.67
CA GLN A 133 7.89 -18.93 -2.50
C GLN A 133 8.19 -18.61 -1.03
N THR A 134 9.22 -17.76 -0.86
CA THR A 134 9.55 -17.21 0.47
C THR A 134 8.95 -15.81 0.63
N VAL A 135 8.25 -15.60 1.73
CA VAL A 135 7.69 -14.30 2.11
C VAL A 135 8.39 -13.80 3.38
N ILE A 136 8.94 -12.60 3.34
CA ILE A 136 9.49 -11.94 4.53
C ILE A 136 8.47 -10.92 5.04
N GLY A 137 7.99 -11.13 6.26
CA GLY A 137 7.07 -10.21 6.94
C GLY A 137 7.73 -9.46 8.10
N ASP A 138 7.12 -8.32 8.51
CA ASP A 138 7.46 -7.68 9.78
C ASP A 138 6.79 -8.42 10.95
N LEU A 139 7.10 -8.02 12.19
CA LEU A 139 6.60 -8.67 13.42
C LEU A 139 5.06 -8.71 13.53
N GLY A 140 4.37 -7.78 12.88
CA GLY A 140 2.90 -7.76 12.81
C GLY A 140 2.28 -8.98 12.12
N TYR A 141 3.04 -9.66 11.26
CA TYR A 141 2.64 -10.88 10.54
C TYR A 141 3.04 -12.17 11.25
N ARG A 142 3.52 -12.07 12.50
CA ARG A 142 3.93 -13.24 13.27
C ARG A 142 2.73 -14.06 13.72
N GLY A 143 2.82 -15.38 13.59
CA GLY A 143 1.88 -16.35 14.12
C GLY A 143 2.20 -17.75 13.60
N ALA A 144 2.34 -18.74 14.52
CA ALA A 144 2.60 -20.11 14.11
C ALA A 144 1.51 -20.62 13.18
N ARG A 145 0.25 -20.40 13.54
CA ARG A 145 -0.91 -20.79 12.73
C ARG A 145 -0.84 -20.22 11.30
N LEU A 146 -0.57 -18.92 11.13
CA LEU A 146 -0.44 -18.31 9.81
C LEU A 146 0.74 -18.91 9.00
N GLN A 147 1.86 -19.21 9.68
CA GLN A 147 3.02 -19.81 9.03
C GLN A 147 2.72 -21.23 8.57
N ASP A 148 2.01 -22.02 9.40
CA ASP A 148 1.60 -23.38 9.09
C ASP A 148 0.55 -23.39 7.96
N GLU A 149 -0.48 -22.52 8.01
CA GLU A 149 -1.49 -22.38 6.97
C GLU A 149 -0.86 -22.03 5.60
N LEU A 150 0.05 -21.04 5.56
CA LEU A 150 0.71 -20.66 4.31
C LEU A 150 1.64 -21.74 3.76
N LEU A 151 2.26 -22.53 4.64
CA LEU A 151 3.11 -23.64 4.24
C LEU A 151 2.26 -24.81 3.71
N GLU A 152 1.17 -25.15 4.39
CA GLU A 152 0.31 -26.28 4.02
C GLU A 152 -0.49 -26.02 2.76
N GLU A 153 -1.06 -24.82 2.60
CA GLU A 153 -1.95 -24.48 1.48
C GLU A 153 -1.18 -24.09 0.20
N ASN A 154 -0.08 -23.34 0.36
CA ASN A 154 0.60 -22.72 -0.78
C ASN A 154 2.09 -23.09 -0.91
N ASP A 155 2.60 -23.95 -0.03
CA ASP A 155 4.05 -24.26 0.09
C ASP A 155 4.90 -22.96 0.26
N CYS A 156 4.30 -21.94 0.88
CA CYS A 156 4.94 -20.65 1.08
C CYS A 156 5.57 -20.53 2.46
N LEU A 157 6.85 -20.21 2.50
CA LEU A 157 7.61 -20.02 3.72
C LEU A 157 7.54 -18.57 4.21
N LEU A 158 6.74 -18.29 5.24
CA LEU A 158 6.70 -16.97 5.89
C LEU A 158 7.79 -16.87 6.96
N ILE A 159 8.70 -15.92 6.81
CA ILE A 159 9.81 -15.65 7.73
C ILE A 159 9.68 -14.26 8.33
N THR A 160 9.62 -14.16 9.65
CA THR A 160 9.71 -12.86 10.36
C THR A 160 11.11 -12.61 10.93
N LYS A 161 11.37 -11.35 11.32
CA LYS A 161 12.66 -10.99 11.98
C LYS A 161 12.98 -11.86 13.19
N GLN A 162 11.96 -12.25 13.94
CA GLN A 162 12.15 -13.04 15.15
C GLN A 162 12.49 -14.49 14.85
N ASP A 163 11.87 -15.07 13.81
CA ASP A 163 12.14 -16.43 13.40
C ASP A 163 13.56 -16.57 12.88
N ALA A 164 14.04 -15.59 12.12
CA ALA A 164 15.42 -15.54 11.66
C ALA A 164 16.43 -15.46 12.83
N ARG A 165 16.14 -14.65 13.86
CA ARG A 165 16.98 -14.56 15.07
C ARG A 165 17.01 -15.87 15.86
N LYS A 166 15.84 -16.50 16.07
CA LYS A 166 15.76 -17.78 16.80
C LYS A 166 16.54 -18.91 16.09
N ARG A 167 16.54 -18.91 14.76
CA ARG A 167 17.23 -19.89 13.94
C ARG A 167 18.69 -19.53 13.65
N ASN A 168 19.22 -18.47 14.27
CA ASN A 168 20.56 -17.91 14.02
C ASN A 168 20.86 -17.70 12.51
N ARG A 169 19.83 -17.43 11.72
CA ARG A 169 19.93 -17.14 10.30
C ARG A 169 19.94 -15.64 10.07
N ARG A 170 20.90 -15.16 9.27
CA ARG A 170 20.88 -13.80 8.76
C ARG A 170 19.79 -13.68 7.72
N LEU A 171 18.90 -12.68 7.87
CA LEU A 171 17.98 -12.32 6.79
C LEU A 171 18.78 -11.88 5.57
N PRO A 172 18.35 -12.26 4.35
CA PRO A 172 19.07 -11.90 3.13
C PRO A 172 19.33 -10.38 3.05
N PRO A 173 20.48 -9.94 2.53
CA PRO A 173 20.78 -8.51 2.30
C PRO A 173 19.73 -7.80 1.43
N VAL A 174 19.02 -8.57 0.61
CA VAL A 174 17.88 -8.13 -0.21
C VAL A 174 16.82 -7.41 0.63
N ARG A 175 16.61 -7.81 1.89
CA ARG A 175 15.65 -7.16 2.76
C ARG A 175 15.94 -5.67 2.95
N GLN A 176 17.18 -5.27 3.22
CA GLN A 176 17.53 -3.87 3.39
C GLN A 176 17.25 -3.06 2.11
N ARG A 177 17.51 -3.66 0.94
CA ARG A 177 17.23 -3.02 -0.35
C ARG A 177 15.73 -2.85 -0.58
N ILE A 178 14.92 -3.82 -0.15
CA ILE A 178 13.47 -3.75 -0.26
C ILE A 178 12.92 -2.70 0.73
N GLU A 179 13.37 -2.71 1.99
CA GLU A 179 13.00 -1.69 2.99
C GLU A 179 13.34 -0.26 2.50
N ALA A 180 14.48 -0.08 1.86
CA ALA A 180 14.83 1.18 1.22
C ALA A 180 13.87 1.56 0.07
N GLY A 181 13.44 0.58 -0.73
CA GLY A 181 12.43 0.79 -1.77
C GLY A 181 11.08 1.20 -1.21
N PHE A 182 10.64 0.56 -0.14
CA PHE A 182 9.43 0.95 0.59
C PHE A 182 9.54 2.32 1.23
N SER A 183 10.71 2.67 1.79
CA SER A 183 10.94 4.02 2.32
C SER A 183 10.71 5.07 1.24
N ILE A 184 11.20 4.86 0.02
CA ILE A 184 10.96 5.75 -1.11
C ILE A 184 9.47 5.81 -1.46
N LEU A 185 8.79 4.66 -1.57
CA LEU A 185 7.35 4.60 -1.83
C LEU A 185 6.57 5.42 -0.79
N TRP A 186 6.90 5.20 0.49
CA TRP A 186 6.20 5.86 1.58
C TRP A 186 6.46 7.37 1.63
N HIS A 187 7.71 7.80 1.53
CA HIS A 187 8.07 9.22 1.64
C HIS A 187 7.66 10.05 0.42
N HIS A 188 7.83 9.50 -0.78
CA HIS A 188 7.59 10.29 -2.00
C HIS A 188 6.18 10.12 -2.55
N PHE A 189 5.53 8.99 -2.30
CA PHE A 189 4.27 8.68 -2.95
C PHE A 189 3.07 8.64 -2.00
N ILE A 190 3.21 8.09 -0.78
CA ILE A 190 2.06 7.77 0.07
C ILE A 190 2.03 8.56 1.39
N ASP A 191 3.06 9.33 1.74
CA ASP A 191 3.17 10.04 3.03
C ASP A 191 1.95 10.91 3.35
N ARG A 192 1.34 11.53 2.34
CA ARG A 192 0.15 12.35 2.52
C ARG A 192 -0.92 12.03 1.47
N VAL A 193 -2.00 11.40 1.90
CA VAL A 193 -3.17 11.15 1.07
C VAL A 193 -4.32 12.00 1.56
N PHE A 194 -4.59 13.10 0.85
CA PHE A 194 -5.69 14.01 1.16
C PHE A 194 -6.92 13.62 0.33
N SER A 195 -7.73 12.71 0.85
CA SER A 195 -8.98 12.32 0.20
C SER A 195 -10.16 12.51 1.13
N ARG A 196 -11.29 12.94 0.59
CA ARG A 196 -12.53 13.16 1.34
C ARG A 196 -13.56 12.06 1.17
N SER A 197 -13.25 11.05 0.36
CA SER A 197 -14.11 9.91 0.11
C SER A 197 -13.26 8.64 -0.05
N TRP A 198 -13.86 7.48 0.22
CA TRP A 198 -13.22 6.18 0.03
C TRP A 198 -12.72 5.98 -1.41
N ILE A 199 -13.58 6.26 -2.40
CA ILE A 199 -13.21 6.15 -3.82
C ILE A 199 -11.99 7.04 -4.14
N GLY A 200 -11.96 8.27 -3.63
CA GLY A 200 -10.82 9.18 -3.83
C GLY A 200 -9.55 8.69 -3.14
N LEU A 201 -9.66 8.13 -1.93
CA LEU A 201 -8.55 7.55 -1.21
C LEU A 201 -7.96 6.36 -1.97
N TRP A 202 -8.80 5.40 -2.33
CA TRP A 202 -8.40 4.18 -3.03
C TRP A 202 -7.78 4.49 -4.40
N ASN A 203 -8.43 5.35 -5.18
CA ASN A 203 -7.90 5.76 -6.48
C ASN A 203 -6.52 6.44 -6.37
N THR A 204 -6.36 7.33 -5.40
CA THR A 204 -5.07 8.01 -5.19
C THR A 204 -3.98 6.99 -4.83
N ILE A 205 -4.28 6.01 -3.99
CA ILE A 205 -3.35 4.94 -3.63
C ILE A 205 -2.99 4.12 -4.87
N LEU A 206 -3.98 3.61 -5.61
CA LEU A 206 -3.75 2.78 -6.79
C LEU A 206 -2.91 3.50 -7.85
N LEU A 207 -3.22 4.76 -8.15
CA LEU A 207 -2.44 5.54 -9.12
C LEU A 207 -0.99 5.73 -8.68
N LYS A 208 -0.76 5.99 -7.40
CA LYS A 208 0.60 6.13 -6.86
C LYS A 208 1.38 4.82 -6.91
N LEU A 209 0.73 3.70 -6.60
CA LEU A 209 1.34 2.37 -6.67
C LEU A 209 1.63 1.96 -8.12
N LEU A 210 0.69 2.22 -9.03
CA LEU A 210 0.89 1.98 -10.46
C LEU A 210 2.06 2.80 -11.01
N PHE A 211 2.09 4.10 -10.69
CA PHE A 211 3.20 4.96 -11.06
C PHE A 211 4.53 4.46 -10.51
N PHE A 212 4.57 4.06 -9.24
CA PHE A 212 5.77 3.48 -8.64
C PHE A 212 6.24 2.23 -9.40
N ASN A 213 5.33 1.33 -9.75
CA ASN A 213 5.66 0.12 -10.49
C ASN A 213 6.19 0.39 -11.92
N LEU A 214 5.69 1.43 -12.57
CA LEU A 214 6.07 1.75 -13.96
C LEU A 214 7.41 2.48 -14.05
N PHE A 215 7.75 3.30 -13.07
CA PHE A 215 8.91 4.21 -13.14
C PHE A 215 10.05 3.86 -12.19
N ARG A 216 9.96 2.73 -11.50
CA ARG A 216 10.99 2.17 -10.62
C ARG A 216 11.28 0.73 -10.96
#